data_df06a1a300bae463a831387384cba79f
#
_entry.id   df06a1a300bae463a831387384cba79f
#
_cell.length_a   1.000
_cell.length_b   1.000
_cell.length_c   1.000
_cell.angle_alpha   90.00
_cell.angle_beta   90.00
_cell.angle_gamma   90.00
#
_symmetry.space_group_name_H-M   'P 1'
#
loop_
_entity.id
_entity.type
_entity.pdbx_description
1 polymer ?
#
loop_
_entity_poly.entity_id
_entity_poly.type
_entity_poly.pdbx_seq_one_letter_code
_entity_poly.pdbx_strand_id
1 'polypeptide(L)'
;MSATVLSVAAVACFAACAALGAYVRAHPASRLDALAVRLRGRATRLAAFFTRLGRWYAVLGLGILAALVAQLTGSGALLVVALLVSQILAQGVISRVKALVRRPRPDRWLVRFEPDLSYPSGHSATSIIFFLPLAYLALHARFVPPLVADSVAAALGACVIGIPWSRIALAAHYATDVIGGILFGGGWLCATLAIIYR
;
A
#
# COMPACT_ATOMS: atom_id res chain seq x y z
N MET A 1 12.07 7.56 16.70
CA MET A 1 10.70 7.89 17.16
C MET A 1 10.37 6.99 18.34
N SER A 2 9.72 7.49 19.41
CA SER A 2 9.30 6.65 20.55
C SER A 2 8.09 5.78 20.16
N ALA A 3 7.95 4.63 20.84
CA ALA A 3 6.79 3.75 20.66
C ALA A 3 5.45 4.50 20.91
N THR A 4 5.44 5.44 21.85
CA THR A 4 4.27 6.28 22.13
C THR A 4 3.87 7.14 20.93
N VAL A 5 4.81 7.82 20.26
CA VAL A 5 4.54 8.63 19.07
C VAL A 5 4.02 7.78 17.93
N LEU A 6 4.60 6.60 17.73
CA LEU A 6 4.13 5.63 16.72
C LEU A 6 2.71 5.14 17.02
N SER A 7 2.39 4.86 18.29
CA SER A 7 1.05 4.44 18.69
C SER A 7 0.00 5.52 18.45
N VAL A 8 0.32 6.78 18.80
CA VAL A 8 -0.57 7.92 18.55
C VAL A 8 -0.79 8.11 17.04
N ALA A 9 0.28 8.05 16.23
CA ALA A 9 0.18 8.15 14.78
C ALA A 9 -0.67 7.02 14.19
N ALA A 10 -0.52 5.79 14.69
CA ALA A 10 -1.34 4.65 14.25
C ALA A 10 -2.82 4.89 14.52
N VAL A 11 -3.17 5.31 15.75
CA VAL A 11 -4.56 5.64 16.13
C VAL A 11 -5.13 6.75 15.25
N ALA A 12 -4.36 7.84 15.04
CA ALA A 12 -4.79 8.95 14.20
C ALA A 12 -5.05 8.51 12.74
N CYS A 13 -4.17 7.69 12.16
CA CYS A 13 -4.34 7.16 10.81
C CYS A 13 -5.57 6.24 10.69
N PHE A 14 -5.78 5.34 11.65
CA PHE A 14 -6.97 4.48 11.64
C PHE A 14 -8.25 5.26 11.85
N ALA A 15 -8.26 6.24 12.76
CA ALA A 15 -9.40 7.13 12.97
C ALA A 15 -9.74 7.92 11.70
N ALA A 16 -8.73 8.49 11.03
CA ALA A 16 -8.91 9.18 9.75
C ALA A 16 -9.42 8.25 8.64
N CYS A 17 -8.88 7.02 8.56
CA CYS A 17 -9.39 6.00 7.63
C CYS A 17 -10.85 5.66 7.92
N ALA A 18 -11.23 5.44 9.17
CA ALA A 18 -12.60 5.13 9.56
C ALA A 18 -13.56 6.30 9.27
N ALA A 19 -13.16 7.53 9.61
CA ALA A 19 -13.93 8.75 9.34
C ALA A 19 -14.16 8.94 7.82
N LEU A 20 -13.11 8.75 7.01
CA LEU A 20 -13.23 8.81 5.55
C LEU A 20 -14.13 7.68 5.01
N GLY A 21 -14.07 6.47 5.58
CA GLY A 21 -14.95 5.36 5.24
C GLY A 21 -16.43 5.66 5.52
N ALA A 22 -16.73 6.26 6.67
CA ALA A 22 -18.06 6.73 7.01
C ALA A 22 -18.53 7.83 6.07
N TYR A 23 -17.66 8.80 5.75
CA TYR A 23 -17.95 9.88 4.82
C TYR A 23 -18.32 9.37 3.43
N VAL A 24 -17.50 8.48 2.83
CA VAL A 24 -17.75 7.97 1.46
C VAL A 24 -18.96 7.05 1.39
N ARG A 25 -19.34 6.42 2.51
CA ARG A 25 -20.60 5.66 2.61
C ARG A 25 -21.81 6.58 2.56
N ALA A 26 -21.74 7.73 3.22
CA ALA A 26 -22.81 8.74 3.23
C ALA A 26 -22.84 9.60 1.95
N HIS A 27 -21.68 9.81 1.30
CA HIS A 27 -21.50 10.69 0.15
C HIS A 27 -20.78 9.95 -0.99
N PRO A 28 -21.47 9.10 -1.77
CA PRO A 28 -20.86 8.30 -2.83
C PRO A 28 -20.14 9.11 -3.92
N ALA A 29 -20.61 10.34 -4.19
CA ALA A 29 -20.05 11.27 -5.18
C ALA A 29 -19.25 12.39 -4.50
N SER A 30 -18.03 12.11 -4.07
CA SER A 30 -17.17 13.13 -3.45
C SER A 30 -16.53 14.06 -4.50
N ARG A 31 -16.28 15.34 -4.13
CA ARG A 31 -15.59 16.31 -5.00
C ARG A 31 -14.17 15.84 -5.37
N LEU A 32 -13.46 15.20 -4.45
CA LEU A 32 -12.13 14.64 -4.70
C LEU A 32 -12.15 13.53 -5.76
N ASP A 33 -13.17 12.68 -5.73
CA ASP A 33 -13.34 11.62 -6.71
C ASP A 33 -13.66 12.20 -8.09
N ALA A 34 -14.46 13.25 -8.16
CA ALA A 34 -14.77 13.97 -9.39
C ALA A 34 -13.52 14.62 -10.02
N LEU A 35 -12.65 15.25 -9.21
CA LEU A 35 -11.40 15.82 -9.68
C LEU A 35 -10.44 14.75 -10.23
N ALA A 36 -10.36 13.62 -9.57
CA ALA A 36 -9.46 12.52 -9.94
C ALA A 36 -9.91 11.79 -11.24
N VAL A 37 -11.14 11.98 -11.71
CA VAL A 37 -11.60 11.45 -13.02
C VAL A 37 -10.70 11.91 -14.16
N ARG A 38 -10.09 13.10 -14.07
CA ARG A 38 -9.14 13.62 -15.06
C ARG A 38 -7.86 12.79 -15.23
N LEU A 39 -7.53 11.95 -14.25
CA LEU A 39 -6.37 11.04 -14.29
C LEU A 39 -6.69 9.71 -14.96
N ARG A 40 -7.97 9.40 -15.18
CA ARG A 40 -8.41 8.12 -15.78
C ARG A 40 -7.98 8.02 -17.23
N GLY A 41 -7.50 6.85 -17.62
CA GLY A 41 -7.07 6.56 -18.99
C GLY A 41 -5.69 7.13 -19.36
N ARG A 42 -5.05 7.91 -18.48
CA ARG A 42 -3.71 8.44 -18.74
C ARG A 42 -2.65 7.38 -18.48
N ALA A 43 -1.69 7.25 -19.40
CA ALA A 43 -0.55 6.33 -19.31
C ALA A 43 -0.94 4.89 -18.91
N THR A 44 -1.97 4.32 -19.54
CA THR A 44 -2.59 3.03 -19.17
C THR A 44 -1.58 1.89 -19.08
N ARG A 45 -0.56 1.85 -19.97
CA ARG A 45 0.50 0.82 -19.93
C ARG A 45 1.35 0.92 -18.67
N LEU A 46 1.76 2.13 -18.29
CA LEU A 46 2.52 2.39 -17.07
C LEU A 46 1.67 2.09 -15.82
N ALA A 47 0.41 2.50 -15.83
CA ALA A 47 -0.51 2.19 -14.75
C ALA A 47 -0.75 0.67 -14.61
N ALA A 48 -0.86 -0.06 -15.74
CA ALA A 48 -0.95 -1.50 -15.74
C ALA A 48 0.31 -2.19 -15.19
N PHE A 49 1.49 -1.62 -15.44
CA PHE A 49 2.74 -2.09 -14.85
C PHE A 49 2.71 -1.94 -13.33
N PHE A 50 2.46 -0.73 -12.80
CA PHE A 50 2.45 -0.51 -11.35
C PHE A 50 1.36 -1.33 -10.63
N THR A 51 0.15 -1.44 -11.20
CA THR A 51 -0.90 -2.24 -10.57
C THR A 51 -0.54 -3.72 -10.46
N ARG A 52 0.22 -4.28 -11.43
CA ARG A 52 0.70 -5.67 -11.36
C ARG A 52 1.68 -5.89 -10.20
N LEU A 53 2.54 -4.90 -9.91
CA LEU A 53 3.47 -4.97 -8.79
C LEU A 53 2.75 -4.98 -7.43
N GLY A 54 1.60 -4.32 -7.32
CA GLY A 54 0.78 -4.33 -6.11
C GLY A 54 -0.05 -5.60 -5.89
N ARG A 55 -0.02 -6.59 -6.81
CA ARG A 55 -0.76 -7.84 -6.67
C ARG A 55 -0.08 -8.81 -5.71
N TRP A 56 -0.88 -9.64 -5.04
CA TRP A 56 -0.40 -10.58 -4.03
C TRP A 56 0.76 -11.47 -4.48
N TYR A 57 0.72 -12.00 -5.72
CA TYR A 57 1.77 -12.87 -6.24
C TYR A 57 3.08 -12.10 -6.50
N ALA A 58 3.02 -10.84 -6.95
CA ALA A 58 4.20 -10.01 -7.17
C ALA A 58 4.84 -9.62 -5.82
N VAL A 59 4.01 -9.25 -4.84
CA VAL A 59 4.46 -8.95 -3.45
C VAL A 59 5.10 -10.19 -2.82
N LEU A 60 4.48 -11.35 -2.97
CA LEU A 60 5.02 -12.61 -2.44
C LEU A 60 6.36 -12.96 -3.12
N GLY A 61 6.42 -12.92 -4.46
CA GLY A 61 7.66 -13.20 -5.19
C GLY A 61 8.79 -12.24 -4.84
N LEU A 62 8.51 -10.94 -4.80
CA LEU A 62 9.49 -9.93 -4.39
C LEU A 62 9.94 -10.10 -2.93
N GLY A 63 9.01 -10.43 -2.05
CA GLY A 63 9.31 -10.67 -0.64
C GLY A 63 10.17 -11.93 -0.42
N ILE A 64 9.88 -13.02 -1.13
CA ILE A 64 10.72 -14.23 -1.10
C ILE A 64 12.12 -13.91 -1.62
N LEU A 65 12.23 -13.22 -2.75
CA LEU A 65 13.53 -12.81 -3.30
C LEU A 65 14.30 -11.94 -2.31
N ALA A 66 13.67 -10.94 -1.72
CA ALA A 66 14.29 -10.07 -0.72
C ALA A 66 14.73 -10.86 0.53
N ALA A 67 13.93 -11.81 1.00
CA ALA A 67 14.27 -12.66 2.14
C ALA A 67 15.46 -13.58 1.83
N LEU A 68 15.52 -14.15 0.63
CA LEU A 68 16.67 -14.96 0.18
C LEU A 68 17.94 -14.12 0.11
N VAL A 69 17.89 -12.92 -0.48
CA VAL A 69 19.02 -12.00 -0.53
C VAL A 69 19.47 -11.64 0.88
N ALA A 70 18.54 -11.28 1.77
CA ALA A 70 18.82 -10.94 3.15
C ALA A 70 19.45 -12.13 3.92
N GLN A 71 19.01 -13.36 3.66
CA GLN A 71 19.57 -14.58 4.24
C GLN A 71 21.01 -14.82 3.77
N LEU A 72 21.27 -14.71 2.46
CA LEU A 72 22.58 -14.91 1.87
C LEU A 72 23.62 -13.86 2.31
N THR A 73 23.15 -12.66 2.62
CA THR A 73 24.00 -11.53 3.06
C THR A 73 24.06 -11.33 4.57
N GLY A 74 23.37 -12.18 5.34
CA GLY A 74 23.29 -12.04 6.82
C GLY A 74 22.52 -10.80 7.28
N SER A 75 21.67 -10.19 6.43
CA SER A 75 21.06 -8.86 6.65
C SER A 75 19.65 -8.90 7.24
N GLY A 76 19.29 -9.93 8.01
CA GLY A 76 18.02 -9.93 8.73
C GLY A 76 16.81 -10.40 7.92
N ALA A 77 16.91 -11.58 7.30
CA ALA A 77 15.81 -12.23 6.55
C ALA A 77 14.49 -12.29 7.35
N LEU A 78 14.57 -12.46 8.66
CA LEU A 78 13.41 -12.49 9.55
C LEU A 78 12.57 -11.21 9.47
N LEU A 79 13.19 -10.05 9.30
CA LEU A 79 12.47 -8.77 9.15
C LEU A 79 11.66 -8.75 7.86
N VAL A 80 12.21 -9.25 6.75
CA VAL A 80 11.48 -9.32 5.46
C VAL A 80 10.32 -10.32 5.56
N VAL A 81 10.52 -11.45 6.22
CA VAL A 81 9.44 -12.43 6.48
C VAL A 81 8.36 -11.79 7.35
N ALA A 82 8.73 -11.05 8.39
CA ALA A 82 7.79 -10.33 9.23
C ALA A 82 6.97 -9.28 8.45
N LEU A 83 7.58 -8.57 7.50
CA LEU A 83 6.88 -7.66 6.58
C LEU A 83 5.86 -8.39 5.70
N LEU A 84 6.20 -9.57 5.17
CA LEU A 84 5.26 -10.39 4.39
C LEU A 84 4.08 -10.86 5.24
N VAL A 85 4.33 -11.36 6.43
CA VAL A 85 3.28 -11.79 7.37
C VAL A 85 2.39 -10.60 7.73
N SER A 86 2.98 -9.46 8.08
CA SER A 86 2.27 -8.21 8.37
C SER A 86 1.38 -7.78 7.21
N GLN A 87 1.88 -7.87 5.97
CA GLN A 87 1.12 -7.57 4.76
C GLN A 87 -0.09 -8.51 4.58
N ILE A 88 0.06 -9.81 4.82
CA ILE A 88 -1.04 -10.79 4.73
C ILE A 88 -2.11 -10.48 5.75
N LEU A 89 -1.72 -10.24 7.00
CA LEU A 89 -2.65 -9.88 8.09
C LEU A 89 -3.41 -8.59 7.78
N ALA A 90 -2.70 -7.56 7.27
CA ALA A 90 -3.30 -6.29 6.86
C ALA A 90 -4.38 -6.49 5.78
N GLN A 91 -4.14 -7.34 4.78
CA GLN A 91 -5.14 -7.63 3.74
C GLN A 91 -6.38 -8.32 4.30
N GLY A 92 -6.22 -9.20 5.28
CA GLY A 92 -7.34 -9.81 6.01
C GLY A 92 -8.21 -8.77 6.72
N VAL A 93 -7.59 -7.77 7.38
CA VAL A 93 -8.32 -6.67 8.02
C VAL A 93 -8.99 -5.75 6.99
N ILE A 94 -8.28 -5.40 5.91
CA ILE A 94 -8.84 -4.60 4.80
C ILE A 94 -10.09 -5.25 4.22
N SER A 95 -10.10 -6.57 4.05
CA SER A 95 -11.27 -7.30 3.54
C SER A 95 -12.49 -7.14 4.46
N ARG A 96 -12.28 -7.11 5.77
CA ARG A 96 -13.35 -6.85 6.75
C ARG A 96 -13.83 -5.40 6.72
N VAL A 97 -12.91 -4.44 6.61
CA VAL A 97 -13.28 -3.01 6.45
C VAL A 97 -14.08 -2.80 5.18
N LYS A 98 -13.72 -3.44 4.07
CA LYS A 98 -14.50 -3.44 2.83
C LYS A 98 -15.94 -3.92 3.06
N ALA A 99 -16.11 -5.04 3.76
CA ALA A 99 -17.42 -5.60 4.08
C ALA A 99 -18.28 -4.68 4.97
N LEU A 100 -17.65 -3.84 5.81
CA LEU A 100 -18.34 -2.85 6.65
C LEU A 100 -18.75 -1.61 5.86
N VAL A 101 -17.86 -1.05 5.03
CA VAL A 101 -18.12 0.18 4.26
C VAL A 101 -19.02 -0.07 3.06
N ARG A 102 -18.90 -1.22 2.40
CA ARG A 102 -19.71 -1.69 1.26
C ARG A 102 -19.77 -0.73 0.08
N ARG A 103 -18.68 0.00 -0.18
CA ARG A 103 -18.62 0.93 -1.30
C ARG A 103 -18.47 0.17 -2.62
N PRO A 104 -19.36 0.39 -3.63
CA PRO A 104 -19.17 -0.17 -4.97
C PRO A 104 -17.95 0.48 -5.64
N ARG A 105 -17.37 -0.21 -6.63
CA ARG A 105 -16.29 0.34 -7.44
C ARG A 105 -16.81 1.24 -8.55
N PRO A 106 -15.94 2.07 -9.19
CA PRO A 106 -16.32 2.82 -10.38
C PRO A 106 -16.85 1.91 -11.50
N ASP A 107 -17.85 2.35 -12.26
CA ASP A 107 -18.54 1.53 -13.28
C ASP A 107 -17.68 1.24 -14.52
N ARG A 108 -16.67 2.06 -14.79
CA ARG A 108 -15.82 1.94 -15.99
C ARG A 108 -14.41 1.52 -15.61
N TRP A 109 -14.08 0.28 -15.94
CA TRP A 109 -12.76 -0.32 -15.70
C TRP A 109 -11.93 -0.33 -16.98
N LEU A 110 -10.65 0.01 -16.85
CA LEU A 110 -9.67 -0.09 -17.94
C LEU A 110 -8.78 -1.33 -17.83
N VAL A 111 -9.04 -2.18 -16.84
CA VAL A 111 -8.33 -3.44 -16.56
C VAL A 111 -9.30 -4.55 -16.16
N ARG A 112 -8.76 -5.76 -15.94
CA ARG A 112 -9.54 -6.92 -15.48
C ARG A 112 -10.39 -6.57 -14.26
N PHE A 113 -11.67 -6.89 -14.34
CA PHE A 113 -12.65 -6.74 -13.27
C PHE A 113 -12.19 -7.41 -11.95
N GLU A 114 -12.29 -6.69 -10.84
CA GLU A 114 -12.09 -7.20 -9.48
C GLU A 114 -13.46 -7.19 -8.79
N PRO A 115 -14.01 -8.35 -8.41
CA PRO A 115 -15.39 -8.46 -7.92
C PRO A 115 -15.59 -7.95 -6.50
N ASP A 116 -14.52 -7.56 -5.80
CA ASP A 116 -14.58 -7.08 -4.44
C ASP A 116 -14.95 -5.59 -4.33
N LEU A 117 -15.23 -5.14 -3.10
CA LEU A 117 -15.63 -3.76 -2.77
C LEU A 117 -14.46 -2.77 -2.87
N SER A 118 -14.79 -1.48 -2.99
CA SER A 118 -13.82 -0.45 -3.36
C SER A 118 -13.01 0.10 -2.17
N TYR A 119 -13.63 0.43 -1.04
CA TYR A 119 -12.99 1.11 0.08
C TYR A 119 -12.59 0.16 1.20
N PRO A 120 -11.37 0.29 1.75
CA PRO A 120 -10.22 1.04 1.25
C PRO A 120 -9.46 0.27 0.16
N SER A 121 -8.57 0.96 -0.58
CA SER A 121 -7.74 0.34 -1.61
C SER A 121 -6.64 -0.54 -1.02
N GLY A 122 -6.74 -1.87 -1.21
CA GLY A 122 -5.72 -2.82 -0.74
C GLY A 122 -4.36 -2.64 -1.41
N HIS A 123 -4.31 -2.31 -2.72
CA HIS A 123 -3.06 -2.01 -3.42
C HIS A 123 -2.35 -0.78 -2.84
N SER A 124 -3.12 0.27 -2.48
CA SER A 124 -2.56 1.48 -1.87
C SER A 124 -2.05 1.21 -0.46
N ALA A 125 -2.73 0.37 0.32
CA ALA A 125 -2.21 -0.09 1.61
C ALA A 125 -0.91 -0.90 1.44
N THR A 126 -0.85 -1.81 0.46
CA THR A 126 0.35 -2.59 0.14
C THR A 126 1.55 -1.68 -0.17
N SER A 127 1.36 -0.58 -0.90
CA SER A 127 2.46 0.34 -1.23
C SER A 127 3.12 0.90 0.03
N ILE A 128 2.36 1.16 1.08
CA ILE A 128 2.86 1.68 2.36
C ILE A 128 3.38 0.57 3.27
N ILE A 129 2.66 -0.54 3.40
CA ILE A 129 3.01 -1.61 4.36
C ILE A 129 4.21 -2.42 3.90
N PHE A 130 4.35 -2.64 2.60
CA PHE A 130 5.39 -3.51 2.04
C PHE A 130 6.49 -2.73 1.30
N PHE A 131 6.13 -1.91 0.30
CA PHE A 131 7.14 -1.26 -0.55
C PHE A 131 7.91 -0.16 0.18
N LEU A 132 7.28 0.62 1.05
CA LEU A 132 7.95 1.70 1.78
C LEU A 132 9.01 1.17 2.75
N PRO A 133 8.75 0.18 3.64
CA PRO A 133 9.80 -0.41 4.47
C PRO A 133 10.89 -1.11 3.66
N LEU A 134 10.51 -1.79 2.56
CA LEU A 134 11.49 -2.46 1.70
C LEU A 134 12.41 -1.46 1.00
N ALA A 135 11.91 -0.30 0.58
CA ALA A 135 12.72 0.80 0.05
C ALA A 135 13.68 1.35 1.11
N TYR A 136 13.21 1.52 2.34
CA TYR A 136 14.05 1.92 3.47
C TYR A 136 15.17 0.90 3.73
N LEU A 137 14.85 -0.38 3.77
CA LEU A 137 15.85 -1.45 3.96
C LEU A 137 16.88 -1.48 2.82
N ALA A 138 16.44 -1.31 1.58
CA ALA A 138 17.33 -1.24 0.42
C ALA A 138 18.29 -0.05 0.52
N LEU A 139 17.81 1.14 0.91
CA LEU A 139 18.62 2.34 1.09
C LEU A 139 19.71 2.17 2.16
N HIS A 140 19.47 1.33 3.18
CA HIS A 140 20.40 1.08 4.28
C HIS A 140 21.19 -0.24 4.13
N ALA A 141 21.09 -0.89 2.97
CA ALA A 141 21.79 -2.13 2.69
C ALA A 141 23.31 -1.88 2.52
N ARG A 142 24.11 -2.39 3.46
CA ARG A 142 25.56 -2.18 3.49
C ARG A 142 26.37 -3.26 2.72
N PHE A 143 25.69 -4.27 2.19
CA PHE A 143 26.29 -5.40 1.49
C PHE A 143 26.35 -5.23 -0.04
N VAL A 144 25.86 -4.10 -0.55
CA VAL A 144 25.91 -3.73 -1.97
C VAL A 144 26.50 -2.33 -2.14
N PRO A 145 27.07 -2.02 -3.33
CA PRO A 145 27.54 -0.66 -3.62
C PRO A 145 26.42 0.38 -3.43
N PRO A 146 26.72 1.59 -2.92
CA PRO A 146 25.72 2.63 -2.66
C PRO A 146 24.80 2.92 -3.88
N LEU A 147 25.37 3.02 -5.07
CA LEU A 147 24.61 3.25 -6.31
C LEU A 147 23.54 2.18 -6.55
N VAL A 148 23.83 0.92 -6.24
CA VAL A 148 22.86 -0.19 -6.36
C VAL A 148 21.77 -0.05 -5.30
N ALA A 149 22.16 0.21 -4.05
CA ALA A 149 21.23 0.45 -2.94
C ALA A 149 20.24 1.59 -3.26
N ASP A 150 20.77 2.74 -3.71
CA ASP A 150 19.99 3.91 -4.08
C ASP A 150 19.06 3.63 -5.26
N SER A 151 19.55 2.92 -6.29
CA SER A 151 18.74 2.56 -7.46
C SER A 151 17.57 1.65 -7.10
N VAL A 152 17.82 0.62 -6.28
CA VAL A 152 16.78 -0.29 -5.80
C VAL A 152 15.78 0.46 -4.90
N ALA A 153 16.27 1.29 -3.98
CA ALA A 153 15.40 2.09 -3.12
C ALA A 153 14.53 3.07 -3.93
N ALA A 154 15.10 3.71 -4.96
CA ALA A 154 14.35 4.60 -5.85
C ALA A 154 13.26 3.84 -6.64
N ALA A 155 13.57 2.64 -7.16
CA ALA A 155 12.60 1.81 -7.86
C ALA A 155 11.45 1.37 -6.94
N LEU A 156 11.75 0.96 -5.71
CA LEU A 156 10.75 0.61 -4.70
C LEU A 156 9.96 1.85 -4.26
N GLY A 157 10.60 3.01 -4.10
CA GLY A 157 9.97 4.29 -3.83
C GLY A 157 9.00 4.72 -4.95
N ALA A 158 9.37 4.48 -6.21
CA ALA A 158 8.46 4.70 -7.34
C ALA A 158 7.21 3.81 -7.25
N CYS A 159 7.31 2.59 -6.70
CA CYS A 159 6.16 1.73 -6.44
C CYS A 159 5.24 2.31 -5.35
N VAL A 160 5.80 2.96 -4.32
CA VAL A 160 5.00 3.61 -3.25
C VAL A 160 4.04 4.64 -3.81
N ILE A 161 4.44 5.39 -4.84
CA ILE A 161 3.63 6.42 -5.50
C ILE A 161 2.84 5.84 -6.68
N GLY A 162 3.51 5.06 -7.52
CA GLY A 162 2.97 4.54 -8.78
C GLY A 162 1.83 3.55 -8.59
N ILE A 163 1.87 2.70 -7.56
CA ILE A 163 0.79 1.74 -7.28
C ILE A 163 -0.51 2.47 -6.93
N PRO A 164 -0.57 3.38 -5.94
CA PRO A 164 -1.80 4.14 -5.63
C PRO A 164 -2.31 4.94 -6.84
N TRP A 165 -1.43 5.66 -7.53
CA TRP A 165 -1.78 6.39 -8.75
C TRP A 165 -2.41 5.48 -9.81
N SER A 166 -1.85 4.29 -10.02
CA SER A 166 -2.35 3.35 -11.02
C SER A 166 -3.81 2.95 -10.79
N ARG A 167 -4.25 2.90 -9.52
CA ARG A 167 -5.63 2.51 -9.17
C ARG A 167 -6.66 3.55 -9.61
N ILE A 168 -6.27 4.83 -9.61
CA ILE A 168 -7.09 5.94 -10.12
C ILE A 168 -7.02 5.96 -11.65
N ALA A 169 -5.81 5.90 -12.22
CA ALA A 169 -5.58 5.96 -13.66
C ALA A 169 -6.30 4.84 -14.43
N LEU A 170 -6.41 3.64 -13.83
CA LEU A 170 -7.12 2.48 -14.38
C LEU A 170 -8.62 2.45 -14.03
N ALA A 171 -9.13 3.48 -13.37
CA ALA A 171 -10.52 3.55 -12.88
C ALA A 171 -10.93 2.37 -11.99
N ALA A 172 -9.99 1.73 -11.31
CA ALA A 172 -10.23 0.59 -10.43
C ALA A 172 -10.70 1.01 -9.03
N HIS A 173 -10.36 2.23 -8.62
CA HIS A 173 -10.73 2.85 -7.34
C HIS A 173 -11.02 4.33 -7.51
N TYR A 174 -11.79 4.87 -6.57
CA TYR A 174 -11.91 6.30 -6.37
C TYR A 174 -10.66 6.86 -5.66
N ALA A 175 -10.42 8.19 -5.78
CA ALA A 175 -9.30 8.83 -5.08
C ALA A 175 -9.41 8.69 -3.56
N THR A 176 -10.60 8.79 -3.02
CA THR A 176 -10.87 8.61 -1.58
C THR A 176 -10.59 7.18 -1.10
N ASP A 177 -10.78 6.13 -1.95
CA ASP A 177 -10.39 4.77 -1.61
C ASP A 177 -8.87 4.63 -1.50
N VAL A 178 -8.15 5.30 -2.41
CA VAL A 178 -6.68 5.33 -2.43
C VAL A 178 -6.15 6.03 -1.18
N ILE A 179 -6.70 7.19 -0.81
CA ILE A 179 -6.36 7.91 0.42
C ILE A 179 -6.66 7.03 1.64
N GLY A 180 -7.83 6.40 1.69
CA GLY A 180 -8.20 5.46 2.76
C GLY A 180 -7.21 4.29 2.87
N GLY A 181 -6.74 3.75 1.74
CA GLY A 181 -5.71 2.71 1.70
C GLY A 181 -4.36 3.18 2.22
N ILE A 182 -3.94 4.40 1.87
CA ILE A 182 -2.69 5.01 2.38
C ILE A 182 -2.79 5.26 3.89
N LEU A 183 -3.90 5.81 4.38
CA LEU A 183 -4.14 6.02 5.81
C LEU A 183 -4.14 4.70 6.58
N PHE A 184 -4.85 3.67 6.07
CA PHE A 184 -4.83 2.34 6.67
C PHE A 184 -3.40 1.77 6.72
N GLY A 185 -2.68 1.83 5.59
CA GLY A 185 -1.30 1.36 5.49
C GLY A 185 -0.35 2.08 6.43
N GLY A 186 -0.47 3.40 6.55
CA GLY A 186 0.30 4.22 7.49
C GLY A 186 0.03 3.84 8.95
N GLY A 187 -1.25 3.71 9.32
CA GLY A 187 -1.65 3.26 10.65
C GLY A 187 -1.12 1.86 10.97
N TRP A 188 -1.23 0.93 10.03
CA TRP A 188 -0.72 -0.43 10.19
C TRP A 188 0.80 -0.47 10.37
N LEU A 189 1.54 0.27 9.54
CA LEU A 189 3.00 0.37 9.63
C LEU A 189 3.42 0.98 10.97
N CYS A 190 2.82 2.09 11.38
CA CYS A 190 3.10 2.72 12.66
C CYS A 190 2.81 1.78 13.84
N ALA A 191 1.69 1.04 13.82
CA ALA A 191 1.37 0.06 14.85
C ALA A 191 2.41 -1.08 14.90
N THR A 192 2.81 -1.61 13.74
CA THR A 192 3.85 -2.64 13.64
C THR A 192 5.18 -2.15 14.21
N LEU A 193 5.61 -0.95 13.83
CA LEU A 193 6.85 -0.36 14.35
C LEU A 193 6.76 -0.05 15.86
N ALA A 194 5.60 0.38 16.37
CA ALA A 194 5.40 0.60 17.80
C ALA A 194 5.57 -0.68 18.64
N ILE A 195 5.24 -1.84 18.07
CA ILE A 195 5.44 -3.16 18.71
C ILE A 195 6.93 -3.53 18.71
N ILE A 196 7.63 -3.27 17.59
CA ILE A 196 9.05 -3.64 17.44
C ILE A 196 9.96 -2.76 18.34
N TYR A 197 9.58 -1.49 18.55
CA TYR A 197 10.39 -0.53 19.32
C TYR A 197 9.95 -0.41 20.81
N ARG A 198 9.17 -1.34 21.32
CA ARG A 198 8.89 -1.49 22.75
C ARG A 198 10.05 -2.13 23.49
#